data_8f9b54900a09005c5bfd6ea23928c17f
#
_entry.id   8f9b54900a09005c5bfd6ea23928c17f
#
_cell.length_a   1.000
_cell.length_b   1.000
_cell.length_c   1.000
_cell.angle_alpha   90.00
_cell.angle_beta   90.00
_cell.angle_gamma   90.00
#
_symmetry.space_group_name_H-M   'P 1'
#
loop_
_entity.id
_entity.type
_entity.pdbx_description
1 polymer ?
#
loop_
_entity_poly.entity_id
_entity_poly.type
_entity_poly.pdbx_seq_one_letter_code
_entity_poly.pdbx_strand_id
1 'polypeptide(L)'
;MLPLVGVPPTIAAGMKKYREVFCRDEGFNHVGRYVSGLVLCENKTLQGIYAEQVWPEGEEVTRRAMHAAVFEAGWSSEELMKAHRAEVARDHRRRGREVIGVDWTQAHHERGPRIYGVKEAYDYVNRCPSLFQTVVTAVVSNRELVDGLAVEVQQPDFAEEEMEYLVMTGQESYTQMEQVRKRIVELLSYRRNRQAYRKRTEMAVEIVREIEDEGHFPEANYAFDNGVLTLDLTRLIEERDKHWVSEIECSRHINWQGQWRRVDGVWEELRTKHPESFRPIKVKGRNGEERQYWVFTKVVRLKRYGRKRLVIVHEKEDLSDTPRYLLTDALHWESVRVIETWNYRWPAEVFHEFSKQVTGFESAQVRKEEAVKRHFRLSCVAQSLVQRAACSGGKSERFEFADEKATVGQKVYTIAREALAGVLQFAQGLFAQGRTCDQVLQVLMPA
;
A
#
# COMPACT_ATOMS: atom_id res chain seq x y z
N MET A 1 -20.80 -16.01 -7.26
CA MET A 1 -19.53 -16.44 -7.87
C MET A 1 -19.62 -16.17 -9.36
N LEU A 2 -18.66 -15.45 -9.97
CA LEU A 2 -18.64 -15.13 -11.39
C LEU A 2 -17.54 -15.94 -12.08
N PRO A 3 -17.85 -16.89 -12.98
CA PRO A 3 -16.83 -17.64 -13.69
C PRO A 3 -15.97 -16.71 -14.55
N LEU A 4 -14.66 -16.94 -14.59
CA LEU A 4 -13.68 -16.14 -15.33
C LEU A 4 -13.18 -16.94 -16.56
N VAL A 5 -13.73 -16.66 -17.72
CA VAL A 5 -13.33 -17.31 -18.98
C VAL A 5 -11.98 -16.81 -19.51
N GLY A 6 -11.58 -15.60 -19.12
CA GLY A 6 -10.33 -14.99 -19.57
C GLY A 6 -9.97 -13.74 -18.76
N VAL A 7 -9.09 -12.94 -19.30
CA VAL A 7 -8.70 -11.66 -18.71
C VAL A 7 -9.65 -10.58 -19.24
N PRO A 8 -10.39 -9.85 -18.39
CA PRO A 8 -11.28 -8.76 -18.84
C PRO A 8 -10.50 -7.70 -19.64
N PRO A 9 -11.09 -7.09 -20.67
CA PRO A 9 -10.42 -6.14 -21.56
C PRO A 9 -9.68 -5.00 -20.85
N THR A 10 -10.28 -4.41 -19.82
CA THR A 10 -9.65 -3.35 -19.03
C THR A 10 -8.36 -3.85 -18.35
N ILE A 11 -8.42 -5.03 -17.73
CA ILE A 11 -7.23 -5.64 -17.08
C ILE A 11 -6.19 -6.03 -18.14
N ALA A 12 -6.61 -6.65 -19.26
CA ALA A 12 -5.71 -7.05 -20.35
C ALA A 12 -4.98 -5.84 -20.95
N ALA A 13 -5.68 -4.77 -21.23
CA ALA A 13 -5.10 -3.53 -21.78
C ALA A 13 -4.09 -2.89 -20.79
N GLY A 14 -4.44 -2.88 -19.51
CA GLY A 14 -3.56 -2.36 -18.47
C GLY A 14 -2.33 -3.23 -18.25
N MET A 15 -2.49 -4.54 -18.17
CA MET A 15 -1.39 -5.50 -18.01
C MET A 15 -0.42 -5.49 -19.19
N LYS A 16 -0.89 -5.22 -20.41
CA LYS A 16 -0.04 -5.15 -21.60
C LYS A 16 1.14 -4.18 -21.44
N LYS A 17 1.01 -3.15 -20.63
CA LYS A 17 2.09 -2.19 -20.30
C LYS A 17 3.28 -2.85 -19.58
N TYR A 18 3.06 -3.98 -18.93
CA TYR A 18 4.06 -4.73 -18.17
C TYR A 18 4.55 -5.98 -18.90
N ARG A 19 4.15 -6.18 -20.18
CA ARG A 19 4.45 -7.41 -20.91
C ARG A 19 5.95 -7.77 -20.92
N GLU A 20 6.82 -6.78 -21.03
CA GLU A 20 8.27 -6.95 -21.13
C GLU A 20 8.91 -7.53 -19.85
N VAL A 21 8.25 -7.41 -18.71
CA VAL A 21 8.70 -8.01 -17.44
C VAL A 21 8.62 -9.54 -17.46
N PHE A 22 7.77 -10.10 -18.32
CA PHE A 22 7.47 -11.52 -18.36
C PHE A 22 8.15 -12.23 -19.53
N CYS A 23 8.85 -13.32 -19.24
CA CYS A 23 9.63 -14.06 -20.25
C CYS A 23 8.78 -14.81 -21.29
N ARG A 24 7.54 -15.21 -20.93
CA ARG A 24 6.66 -16.04 -21.77
C ARG A 24 5.24 -15.53 -21.76
N ASP A 25 4.54 -15.66 -22.91
CA ASP A 25 3.13 -15.25 -23.05
C ASP A 25 2.19 -16.04 -22.17
N GLU A 26 2.39 -17.35 -22.02
CA GLU A 26 1.60 -18.19 -21.13
C GLU A 26 1.68 -17.72 -19.68
N GLY A 27 2.91 -17.47 -19.18
CA GLY A 27 3.13 -16.96 -17.84
C GLY A 27 2.47 -15.60 -17.62
N PHE A 28 2.60 -14.70 -18.59
CA PHE A 28 1.95 -13.40 -18.59
C PHE A 28 0.42 -13.54 -18.53
N ASN A 29 -0.16 -14.45 -19.30
CA ASN A 29 -1.60 -14.69 -19.31
C ASN A 29 -2.10 -15.21 -17.95
N HIS A 30 -1.35 -16.14 -17.30
CA HIS A 30 -1.69 -16.61 -15.96
C HIS A 30 -1.62 -15.50 -14.91
N VAL A 31 -0.64 -14.60 -15.00
CA VAL A 31 -0.58 -13.42 -14.12
C VAL A 31 -1.75 -12.48 -14.39
N GLY A 32 -2.14 -12.26 -15.65
CA GLY A 32 -3.33 -11.48 -16.00
C GLY A 32 -4.62 -12.08 -15.41
N ARG A 33 -4.79 -13.41 -15.49
CA ARG A 33 -5.91 -14.13 -14.86
C ARG A 33 -5.86 -14.00 -13.32
N TYR A 34 -4.67 -14.08 -12.72
CA TYR A 34 -4.50 -13.88 -11.28
C TYR A 34 -4.91 -12.46 -10.85
N VAL A 35 -4.44 -11.44 -11.55
CA VAL A 35 -4.82 -10.03 -11.32
C VAL A 35 -6.33 -9.83 -11.49
N SER A 36 -6.95 -10.46 -12.48
CA SER A 36 -8.42 -10.43 -12.67
C SER A 36 -9.13 -11.03 -11.47
N GLY A 37 -8.64 -12.15 -10.95
CA GLY A 37 -9.18 -12.79 -9.75
C GLY A 37 -9.00 -11.95 -8.49
N LEU A 38 -7.87 -11.25 -8.33
CA LEU A 38 -7.68 -10.30 -7.22
C LEU A 38 -8.75 -9.20 -7.21
N VAL A 39 -9.24 -8.78 -8.37
CA VAL A 39 -10.30 -7.76 -8.48
C VAL A 39 -11.69 -8.36 -8.31
N LEU A 40 -11.97 -9.51 -8.92
CA LEU A 40 -13.33 -10.01 -9.15
C LEU A 40 -13.75 -11.16 -8.25
N CYS A 41 -12.82 -12.04 -7.82
CA CYS A 41 -13.18 -13.19 -6.99
C CYS A 41 -13.44 -12.76 -5.55
N GLU A 42 -14.35 -13.43 -4.87
CA GLU A 42 -14.57 -13.28 -3.44
C GLU A 42 -13.39 -13.87 -2.65
N ASN A 43 -13.02 -15.11 -2.95
CA ASN A 43 -11.83 -15.74 -2.40
C ASN A 43 -10.60 -15.42 -3.26
N LYS A 44 -9.79 -14.46 -2.80
CA LYS A 44 -8.62 -13.93 -3.53
C LYS A 44 -7.33 -14.72 -3.28
N THR A 45 -7.41 -15.88 -2.67
CA THR A 45 -6.28 -16.84 -2.66
C THR A 45 -6.09 -17.43 -4.06
N LEU A 46 -4.89 -17.93 -4.38
CA LEU A 46 -4.69 -18.61 -5.66
C LEU A 46 -5.68 -19.77 -5.87
N GLN A 47 -5.99 -20.53 -4.79
CA GLN A 47 -6.95 -21.62 -4.86
C GLN A 47 -8.35 -21.13 -5.21
N GLY A 48 -8.82 -20.04 -4.57
CA GLY A 48 -10.12 -19.46 -4.85
C GLY A 48 -10.17 -18.89 -6.27
N ILE A 49 -9.16 -18.13 -6.67
CA ILE A 49 -9.06 -17.57 -8.02
C ILE A 49 -9.03 -18.67 -9.07
N TYR A 50 -8.27 -19.74 -8.85
CA TYR A 50 -8.19 -20.87 -9.77
C TYR A 50 -9.54 -21.59 -9.90
N ALA A 51 -10.28 -21.75 -8.81
CA ALA A 51 -11.58 -22.43 -8.81
C ALA A 51 -12.64 -21.69 -9.65
N GLU A 52 -12.49 -20.39 -9.84
CA GLU A 52 -13.39 -19.58 -10.66
C GLU A 52 -12.94 -19.45 -12.13
N GLN A 53 -11.75 -20.00 -12.48
CA GLN A 53 -11.27 -19.97 -13.88
C GLN A 53 -11.99 -21.01 -14.73
N VAL A 54 -12.44 -20.60 -15.89
CA VAL A 54 -12.97 -21.46 -16.93
C VAL A 54 -11.93 -21.58 -18.03
N TRP A 55 -11.65 -22.81 -18.43
CA TRP A 55 -10.69 -23.13 -19.48
C TRP A 55 -11.41 -23.64 -20.72
N PRO A 56 -11.02 -23.19 -21.94
CA PRO A 56 -11.47 -23.84 -23.16
C PRO A 56 -11.06 -25.29 -23.18
N GLU A 57 -11.86 -26.13 -23.85
CA GLU A 57 -11.56 -27.56 -23.99
C GLU A 57 -10.22 -27.79 -24.69
N GLY A 58 -9.35 -28.59 -24.07
CA GLY A 58 -7.98 -28.82 -24.54
C GLY A 58 -6.95 -27.77 -24.10
N GLU A 59 -7.37 -26.70 -23.39
CA GLU A 59 -6.50 -25.67 -22.86
C GLU A 59 -6.47 -25.65 -21.31
N GLU A 60 -6.92 -26.77 -20.70
CA GLU A 60 -7.01 -26.88 -19.25
C GLU A 60 -5.62 -26.77 -18.60
N VAL A 61 -5.51 -25.86 -17.67
CA VAL A 61 -4.30 -25.61 -16.91
C VAL A 61 -4.47 -26.09 -15.48
N THR A 62 -3.48 -26.78 -14.95
CA THR A 62 -3.52 -27.21 -13.56
C THR A 62 -3.29 -26.03 -12.62
N ARG A 63 -3.89 -26.10 -11.42
CA ARG A 63 -3.61 -25.12 -10.35
C ARG A 63 -2.11 -24.96 -10.07
N ARG A 64 -1.35 -26.07 -10.16
CA ARG A 64 0.10 -26.07 -9.97
C ARG A 64 0.82 -25.25 -11.05
N ALA A 65 0.40 -25.39 -12.30
CA ALA A 65 0.99 -24.62 -13.39
C ALA A 65 0.72 -23.12 -13.23
N MET A 66 -0.52 -22.72 -12.88
CA MET A 66 -0.84 -21.34 -12.56
C MET A 66 -0.03 -20.82 -11.36
N HIS A 67 0.11 -21.62 -10.29
CA HIS A 67 0.94 -21.27 -9.15
C HIS A 67 2.40 -21.04 -9.57
N ALA A 68 2.97 -21.94 -10.34
CA ALA A 68 4.35 -21.83 -10.82
C ALA A 68 4.54 -20.56 -11.68
N ALA A 69 3.60 -20.26 -12.57
CA ALA A 69 3.66 -19.06 -13.40
C ALA A 69 3.63 -17.76 -12.60
N VAL A 70 2.75 -17.68 -11.60
CA VAL A 70 2.60 -16.47 -10.78
C VAL A 70 3.73 -16.33 -9.75
N PHE A 71 4.08 -17.42 -9.04
CA PHE A 71 4.92 -17.33 -7.84
C PHE A 71 6.32 -17.93 -7.96
N GLU A 72 6.60 -18.75 -8.98
CA GLU A 72 7.89 -19.46 -9.10
C GLU A 72 8.63 -19.20 -10.41
N ALA A 73 7.96 -18.63 -11.42
CA ALA A 73 8.57 -18.30 -12.72
C ALA A 73 9.67 -17.23 -12.60
N GLY A 74 10.55 -17.14 -13.60
CA GLY A 74 11.74 -16.30 -13.57
C GLY A 74 11.53 -14.79 -13.76
N TRP A 75 10.30 -14.27 -13.74
CA TRP A 75 10.05 -12.84 -13.79
C TRP A 75 10.33 -12.15 -12.44
N SER A 76 10.79 -10.91 -12.48
CA SER A 76 11.13 -10.13 -11.28
C SER A 76 9.97 -9.25 -10.84
N SER A 77 9.56 -9.35 -9.58
CA SER A 77 8.55 -8.45 -9.01
C SER A 77 9.11 -7.04 -8.76
N GLU A 78 10.42 -6.88 -8.68
CA GLU A 78 11.09 -5.57 -8.58
C GLU A 78 11.05 -4.85 -9.93
N GLU A 79 11.37 -5.55 -11.03
CA GLU A 79 11.21 -5.00 -12.39
C GLU A 79 9.75 -4.65 -12.70
N LEU A 80 8.79 -5.43 -12.18
CA LEU A 80 7.37 -5.09 -12.28
C LEU A 80 7.07 -3.75 -11.60
N MET A 81 7.56 -3.54 -10.36
CA MET A 81 7.32 -2.29 -9.65
C MET A 81 8.04 -1.11 -10.28
N LYS A 82 9.24 -1.31 -10.81
CA LYS A 82 9.96 -0.29 -11.57
C LYS A 82 9.20 0.14 -12.83
N ALA A 83 8.72 -0.82 -13.62
CA ALA A 83 7.86 -0.53 -14.76
C ALA A 83 6.55 0.14 -14.33
N HIS A 84 5.99 -0.28 -13.18
CA HIS A 84 4.78 0.30 -12.63
C HIS A 84 4.99 1.78 -12.25
N ARG A 85 6.06 2.12 -11.54
CA ARG A 85 6.39 3.52 -11.20
C ARG A 85 6.53 4.40 -12.44
N ALA A 86 7.15 3.89 -13.50
CA ALA A 86 7.27 4.61 -14.77
C ALA A 86 5.90 4.88 -15.42
N GLU A 87 4.99 3.89 -15.43
CA GLU A 87 3.63 4.05 -15.98
C GLU A 87 2.79 5.01 -15.12
N VAL A 88 2.84 4.86 -13.81
CA VAL A 88 2.16 5.76 -12.87
C VAL A 88 2.61 7.21 -13.08
N ALA A 89 3.90 7.44 -13.19
CA ALA A 89 4.46 8.77 -13.40
C ALA A 89 3.97 9.43 -14.70
N ARG A 90 3.82 8.66 -15.79
CA ARG A 90 3.26 9.18 -17.06
C ARG A 90 1.82 9.67 -16.89
N ASP A 91 1.02 8.94 -16.12
CA ASP A 91 -0.39 9.29 -15.88
C ASP A 91 -0.52 10.48 -14.92
N HIS A 92 0.36 10.59 -13.92
CA HIS A 92 0.33 11.64 -12.91
C HIS A 92 0.81 13.00 -13.42
N ARG A 93 1.89 13.05 -14.22
CA ARG A 93 2.49 14.31 -14.72
C ARG A 93 1.52 15.31 -15.36
N ARG A 94 0.40 14.83 -15.85
CA ARG A 94 -0.62 15.64 -16.54
C ARG A 94 -1.71 16.18 -15.61
N ARG A 95 -1.64 15.89 -14.29
CA ARG A 95 -2.76 16.04 -13.37
C ARG A 95 -2.48 16.92 -12.14
N GLY A 96 -1.44 17.73 -12.20
CA GLY A 96 -1.11 18.74 -11.18
C GLY A 96 -0.16 18.24 -10.11
N ARG A 97 -0.23 18.85 -8.92
CA ARG A 97 0.68 18.58 -7.80
C ARG A 97 0.63 17.13 -7.38
N GLU A 98 1.81 16.55 -7.20
CA GLU A 98 2.03 15.21 -6.71
C GLU A 98 2.61 15.24 -5.29
N VAL A 99 2.11 14.36 -4.43
CA VAL A 99 2.67 14.14 -3.09
C VAL A 99 2.83 12.65 -2.88
N ILE A 100 3.99 12.24 -2.40
CA ILE A 100 4.28 10.86 -2.04
C ILE A 100 4.09 10.72 -0.52
N GLY A 101 3.09 9.93 -0.13
CA GLY A 101 2.87 9.51 1.24
C GLY A 101 3.69 8.25 1.54
N VAL A 102 4.44 8.26 2.65
CA VAL A 102 5.12 7.07 3.16
C VAL A 102 4.45 6.66 4.46
N ASP A 103 4.01 5.41 4.54
CA ASP A 103 3.26 4.91 5.69
C ASP A 103 3.44 3.38 5.80
N TRP A 104 2.88 2.76 6.83
CA TRP A 104 2.81 1.32 6.96
C TRP A 104 1.43 0.85 7.38
N THR A 105 1.12 -0.38 7.03
CA THR A 105 -0.13 -1.04 7.42
C THR A 105 0.14 -2.47 7.88
N GLN A 106 -0.82 -3.03 8.60
CA GLN A 106 -0.84 -4.44 8.98
C GLN A 106 -1.72 -5.20 7.99
N ALA A 107 -1.20 -6.27 7.41
CA ALA A 107 -1.96 -7.24 6.64
C ALA A 107 -2.25 -8.45 7.53
N HIS A 108 -3.50 -8.64 7.91
CA HIS A 108 -3.92 -9.67 8.86
C HIS A 108 -4.11 -11.02 8.21
N HIS A 109 -3.86 -12.07 8.98
CA HIS A 109 -4.04 -13.45 8.57
C HIS A 109 -4.77 -14.24 9.66
N GLU A 110 -5.85 -14.91 9.30
CA GLU A 110 -6.52 -15.84 10.22
C GLU A 110 -5.69 -17.10 10.47
N ARG A 111 -4.89 -17.50 9.50
CA ARG A 111 -4.09 -18.72 9.50
C ARG A 111 -2.78 -18.49 8.75
N GLY A 112 -1.78 -19.33 9.02
CA GLY A 112 -0.55 -19.38 8.24
C GLY A 112 0.64 -18.68 8.87
N PRO A 113 1.07 -19.10 10.09
CA PRO A 113 2.25 -18.53 10.77
C PRO A 113 3.57 -18.76 10.02
N ARG A 114 3.56 -19.57 8.94
CA ARG A 114 4.72 -19.83 8.08
C ARG A 114 4.77 -18.98 6.81
N ILE A 115 3.83 -18.05 6.64
CA ILE A 115 3.87 -17.06 5.56
C ILE A 115 5.03 -16.12 5.86
N TYR A 116 5.86 -15.81 4.86
CA TYR A 116 6.97 -14.87 5.04
C TYR A 116 6.47 -13.52 5.61
N GLY A 117 7.16 -13.03 6.63
CA GLY A 117 6.84 -11.75 7.28
C GLY A 117 5.71 -11.82 8.32
N VAL A 118 5.00 -12.95 8.46
CA VAL A 118 3.94 -13.09 9.48
C VAL A 118 4.56 -13.37 10.84
N LYS A 119 4.10 -12.64 11.84
CA LYS A 119 4.36 -12.87 13.25
C LYS A 119 3.09 -12.64 14.05
N GLU A 120 2.88 -13.41 15.11
CA GLU A 120 1.89 -13.11 16.12
C GLU A 120 2.40 -11.96 17.00
N ALA A 121 1.65 -10.88 17.08
CA ALA A 121 1.97 -9.74 17.92
C ALA A 121 0.69 -9.02 18.35
N TYR A 122 0.82 -8.12 19.33
CA TYR A 122 -0.30 -7.34 19.78
C TYR A 122 -0.71 -6.30 18.72
N ASP A 123 -1.94 -6.40 18.26
CA ASP A 123 -2.54 -5.43 17.36
C ASP A 123 -3.20 -4.30 18.17
N TYR A 124 -2.62 -3.12 18.10
CA TYR A 124 -3.11 -1.93 18.81
C TYR A 124 -4.43 -1.38 18.27
N VAL A 125 -4.76 -1.70 17.00
CA VAL A 125 -6.00 -1.28 16.36
C VAL A 125 -7.16 -2.13 16.87
N ASN A 126 -7.01 -3.46 16.79
CA ASN A 126 -8.03 -4.41 17.23
C ASN A 126 -7.93 -4.78 18.73
N ARG A 127 -6.89 -4.31 19.43
CA ARG A 127 -6.61 -4.52 20.85
C ARG A 127 -6.55 -5.99 21.26
N CYS A 128 -6.01 -6.85 20.42
CA CYS A 128 -5.84 -8.28 20.68
C CYS A 128 -4.57 -8.80 20.01
N PRO A 129 -4.00 -9.93 20.48
CA PRO A 129 -2.97 -10.63 19.72
C PRO A 129 -3.54 -11.14 18.40
N SER A 130 -2.83 -10.94 17.30
CA SER A 130 -3.22 -11.40 15.98
C SER A 130 -2.00 -11.74 15.12
N LEU A 131 -2.21 -12.55 14.08
CA LEU A 131 -1.21 -12.85 13.06
C LEU A 131 -1.27 -11.79 11.97
N PHE A 132 -0.18 -11.07 11.75
CA PHE A 132 -0.12 -10.08 10.67
C PHE A 132 1.29 -9.91 10.10
N GLN A 133 1.35 -9.37 8.90
CA GLN A 133 2.55 -8.83 8.28
C GLN A 133 2.53 -7.32 8.41
N THR A 134 3.65 -6.71 8.75
CA THR A 134 3.83 -5.27 8.61
C THR A 134 4.30 -4.97 7.21
N VAL A 135 3.60 -4.09 6.52
CA VAL A 135 3.90 -3.69 5.15
C VAL A 135 4.16 -2.19 5.11
N VAL A 136 5.35 -1.80 4.65
CA VAL A 136 5.74 -0.41 4.44
C VAL A 136 5.42 -0.04 3.00
N THR A 137 4.77 1.09 2.80
CA THR A 137 4.28 1.53 1.49
C THR A 137 4.73 2.95 1.17
N ALA A 138 4.91 3.22 -0.11
CA ALA A 138 4.93 4.57 -0.64
C ALA A 138 3.81 4.73 -1.66
N VAL A 139 3.03 5.78 -1.53
CA VAL A 139 1.83 6.03 -2.34
C VAL A 139 1.90 7.43 -2.90
N VAL A 140 1.87 7.56 -4.22
CA VAL A 140 1.74 8.87 -4.87
C VAL A 140 0.28 9.23 -5.04
N SER A 141 -0.04 10.47 -4.75
CA SER A 141 -1.38 10.99 -4.91
C SER A 141 -1.38 12.37 -5.58
N ASN A 142 -2.38 12.61 -6.39
CA ASN A 142 -2.78 13.93 -6.89
C ASN A 142 -4.28 14.11 -6.67
N ARG A 143 -4.92 15.09 -7.31
CA ARG A 143 -6.36 15.35 -7.15
C ARG A 143 -7.25 14.17 -7.60
N GLU A 144 -6.78 13.34 -8.54
CA GLU A 144 -7.60 12.33 -9.20
C GLU A 144 -7.16 10.91 -8.89
N LEU A 145 -5.85 10.66 -8.85
CA LEU A 145 -5.27 9.32 -8.74
C LEU A 145 -4.58 9.10 -7.40
N VAL A 146 -4.56 7.84 -6.99
CA VAL A 146 -3.85 7.33 -5.81
C VAL A 146 -3.22 6.00 -6.18
N ASP A 147 -1.91 5.97 -6.37
CA ASP A 147 -1.20 4.78 -6.82
C ASP A 147 -0.09 4.39 -5.84
N GLY A 148 0.03 3.10 -5.55
CA GLY A 148 1.16 2.58 -4.79
C GLY A 148 2.43 2.60 -5.64
N LEU A 149 3.53 3.11 -5.08
CA LEU A 149 4.85 3.11 -5.70
C LEU A 149 5.76 2.03 -5.15
N ALA A 150 5.56 1.66 -3.90
CA ALA A 150 6.29 0.59 -3.23
C ALA A 150 5.39 -0.11 -2.21
N VAL A 151 5.61 -1.41 -2.08
CA VAL A 151 4.91 -2.27 -1.12
C VAL A 151 5.91 -3.31 -0.64
N GLU A 152 6.48 -3.09 0.55
CA GLU A 152 7.56 -3.91 1.09
C GLU A 152 7.17 -4.54 2.41
N VAL A 153 7.33 -5.87 2.49
CA VAL A 153 7.00 -6.66 3.68
C VAL A 153 8.18 -6.66 4.64
N GLN A 154 7.93 -6.22 5.88
CA GLN A 154 8.92 -6.28 6.92
C GLN A 154 9.12 -7.72 7.39
N GLN A 155 10.37 -8.21 7.39
CA GLN A 155 10.72 -9.41 8.13
C GLN A 155 10.68 -9.08 9.63
N PRO A 156 9.90 -9.81 10.47
CA PRO A 156 9.84 -9.55 11.90
C PRO A 156 11.17 -9.74 12.61
N ASP A 157 11.34 -9.03 13.73
CA ASP A 157 12.45 -9.29 14.65
C ASP A 157 12.16 -10.55 15.48
N PHE A 158 13.02 -11.54 15.38
CA PHE A 158 12.96 -12.80 16.13
C PHE A 158 14.08 -12.90 17.16
N ALA A 159 14.61 -11.77 17.66
CA ALA A 159 15.74 -11.77 18.59
C ALA A 159 15.40 -12.45 19.94
N GLU A 160 14.19 -12.24 20.44
CA GLU A 160 13.73 -12.86 21.70
C GLU A 160 13.59 -14.37 21.54
N GLU A 161 12.92 -14.80 20.48
CA GLU A 161 12.72 -16.22 20.18
C GLU A 161 14.06 -16.94 19.89
N GLU A 162 15.03 -16.26 19.25
CA GLU A 162 16.38 -16.80 19.07
C GLU A 162 17.06 -17.00 20.42
N MET A 163 16.98 -16.05 21.35
CA MET A 163 17.57 -16.14 22.68
C MET A 163 16.92 -17.26 23.51
N GLU A 164 15.60 -17.34 23.53
CA GLU A 164 14.89 -18.43 24.22
C GLU A 164 15.30 -19.80 23.67
N TYR A 165 15.39 -19.92 22.35
CA TYR A 165 15.82 -21.14 21.69
C TYR A 165 17.25 -21.53 22.07
N LEU A 166 18.18 -20.57 22.16
CA LEU A 166 19.56 -20.79 22.59
C LEU A 166 19.64 -21.25 24.04
N VAL A 167 18.85 -20.66 24.93
CA VAL A 167 18.79 -21.06 26.34
C VAL A 167 18.26 -22.49 26.48
N MET A 168 17.16 -22.81 25.80
CA MET A 168 16.58 -24.16 25.79
C MET A 168 17.56 -25.20 25.27
N THR A 169 18.20 -24.94 24.14
CA THR A 169 19.16 -25.88 23.53
C THR A 169 20.41 -26.07 24.34
N GLY A 170 20.85 -25.08 25.12
CA GLY A 170 21.98 -25.18 26.06
C GLY A 170 21.70 -26.05 27.27
N GLN A 171 20.44 -26.34 27.56
CA GLN A 171 20.01 -27.19 28.70
C GLN A 171 19.69 -28.64 28.26
N GLU A 172 19.59 -28.93 26.96
CA GLU A 172 19.25 -30.24 26.45
C GLU A 172 20.49 -31.15 26.30
N SER A 173 20.33 -32.42 26.65
CA SER A 173 21.35 -33.45 26.37
C SER A 173 21.03 -34.13 25.04
N TYR A 174 21.95 -34.10 24.10
CA TYR A 174 21.80 -34.71 22.79
C TYR A 174 22.46 -36.07 22.76
N THR A 175 21.68 -37.12 22.61
CA THR A 175 22.15 -38.51 22.49
C THR A 175 22.30 -38.98 21.04
N GLN A 176 21.69 -38.25 20.09
CA GLN A 176 21.67 -38.62 18.67
C GLN A 176 22.11 -37.46 17.78
N MET A 177 22.96 -37.76 16.80
CA MET A 177 23.48 -36.77 15.85
C MET A 177 22.36 -36.09 15.02
N GLU A 178 21.26 -36.78 14.79
CA GLU A 178 20.13 -36.21 14.07
C GLU A 178 19.44 -35.06 14.83
N GLN A 179 19.35 -35.18 16.16
CA GLN A 179 18.83 -34.12 17.01
C GLN A 179 19.75 -32.89 16.94
N VAL A 180 21.06 -33.07 16.96
CA VAL A 180 22.04 -31.98 16.82
C VAL A 180 21.88 -31.29 15.46
N ARG A 181 21.77 -32.05 14.38
CA ARG A 181 21.55 -31.47 13.02
C ARG A 181 20.28 -30.66 12.94
N LYS A 182 19.16 -31.16 13.48
CA LYS A 182 17.89 -30.43 13.52
C LYS A 182 18.05 -29.08 14.24
N ARG A 183 18.70 -29.06 15.40
CA ARG A 183 18.92 -27.86 16.18
C ARG A 183 19.79 -26.84 15.44
N ILE A 184 20.83 -27.28 14.77
CA ILE A 184 21.68 -26.41 13.94
C ILE A 184 20.88 -25.75 12.81
N VAL A 185 20.03 -26.51 12.12
CA VAL A 185 19.21 -25.99 11.03
C VAL A 185 18.21 -24.95 11.54
N GLU A 186 17.57 -25.20 12.67
CA GLU A 186 16.65 -24.25 13.31
C GLU A 186 17.36 -22.96 13.73
N LEU A 187 18.52 -23.08 14.36
CA LEU A 187 19.34 -21.93 14.78
C LEU A 187 19.79 -21.08 13.57
N LEU A 188 20.23 -21.73 12.50
CA LEU A 188 20.59 -21.01 11.27
C LEU A 188 19.39 -20.28 10.64
N SER A 189 18.19 -20.83 10.79
CA SER A 189 16.95 -20.16 10.35
C SER A 189 16.67 -18.89 11.16
N TYR A 190 16.74 -18.95 12.50
CA TYR A 190 16.59 -17.78 13.36
C TYR A 190 17.63 -16.69 13.02
N ARG A 191 18.88 -17.08 12.87
CA ARG A 191 19.96 -16.15 12.53
C ARG A 191 19.75 -15.49 11.17
N ARG A 192 19.27 -16.22 10.16
CA ARG A 192 18.94 -15.65 8.86
C ARG A 192 17.80 -14.63 8.96
N ASN A 193 16.73 -14.96 9.68
CA ASN A 193 15.61 -14.07 9.89
C ASN A 193 16.05 -12.77 10.59
N ARG A 194 16.88 -12.89 11.61
CA ARG A 194 17.43 -11.72 12.31
C ARG A 194 18.32 -10.84 11.42
N GLN A 195 19.12 -11.43 10.54
CA GLN A 195 19.93 -10.69 9.57
C GLN A 195 19.10 -9.98 8.50
N ALA A 196 17.94 -10.53 8.17
CA ALA A 196 17.00 -9.94 7.21
C ALA A 196 16.11 -8.85 7.82
N TYR A 197 16.04 -8.75 9.15
CA TYR A 197 15.25 -7.73 9.83
C TYR A 197 15.75 -6.32 9.49
N ARG A 198 14.79 -5.45 9.17
CA ARG A 198 14.98 -4.01 8.99
C ARG A 198 13.91 -3.27 9.76
N LYS A 199 14.25 -2.16 10.40
CA LYS A 199 13.23 -1.29 10.99
C LYS A 199 12.36 -0.68 9.90
N ARG A 200 11.08 -0.46 10.19
CA ARG A 200 10.15 0.21 9.28
C ARG A 200 10.69 1.55 8.76
N THR A 201 11.35 2.29 9.64
CA THR A 201 11.97 3.58 9.29
C THR A 201 13.18 3.44 8.36
N GLU A 202 13.96 2.36 8.47
CA GLU A 202 15.06 2.05 7.54
C GLU A 202 14.50 1.66 6.17
N MET A 203 13.44 0.83 6.16
CA MET A 203 12.74 0.47 4.92
C MET A 203 12.14 1.70 4.23
N ALA A 204 11.57 2.64 4.98
CA ALA A 204 11.06 3.91 4.43
C ALA A 204 12.18 4.71 3.74
N VAL A 205 13.38 4.76 4.31
CA VAL A 205 14.56 5.42 3.70
C VAL A 205 14.98 4.69 2.42
N GLU A 206 15.02 3.35 2.43
CA GLU A 206 15.36 2.54 1.26
C GLU A 206 14.35 2.75 0.11
N ILE A 207 13.06 2.73 0.40
CA ILE A 207 11.97 2.98 -0.56
C ILE A 207 12.09 4.38 -1.18
N VAL A 208 12.27 5.41 -0.36
CA VAL A 208 12.40 6.79 -0.86
C VAL A 208 13.64 6.94 -1.72
N ARG A 209 14.77 6.32 -1.32
CA ARG A 209 15.99 6.33 -2.12
C ARG A 209 15.78 5.70 -3.49
N GLU A 210 15.12 4.54 -3.55
CA GLU A 210 14.82 3.86 -4.80
C GLU A 210 13.95 4.72 -5.74
N ILE A 211 12.88 5.33 -5.21
CA ILE A 211 11.99 6.21 -5.96
C ILE A 211 12.75 7.43 -6.51
N GLU A 212 13.63 8.04 -5.69
CA GLU A 212 14.40 9.20 -6.09
C GLU A 212 15.51 8.85 -7.10
N ASP A 213 16.16 7.70 -6.94
CA ASP A 213 17.20 7.24 -7.87
C ASP A 213 16.65 6.93 -9.26
N GLU A 214 15.38 6.50 -9.37
CA GLU A 214 14.68 6.34 -10.64
C GLU A 214 14.26 7.67 -11.28
N GLY A 215 14.07 8.73 -10.51
CA GLY A 215 13.79 10.08 -10.98
C GLY A 215 12.46 10.26 -11.72
N HIS A 216 11.49 9.35 -11.50
CA HIS A 216 10.22 9.40 -12.21
C HIS A 216 9.28 10.52 -11.73
N PHE A 217 9.43 11.01 -10.50
CA PHE A 217 8.58 12.00 -9.85
C PHE A 217 9.36 13.28 -9.44
N PRO A 218 9.92 14.04 -10.40
CA PRO A 218 10.83 15.16 -10.09
C PRO A 218 10.18 16.27 -9.26
N GLU A 219 8.88 16.52 -9.42
CA GLU A 219 8.15 17.60 -8.75
C GLU A 219 7.43 17.16 -7.47
N ALA A 220 7.44 15.87 -7.14
CA ALA A 220 6.73 15.35 -5.99
C ALA A 220 7.42 15.78 -4.69
N ASN A 221 6.60 16.13 -3.69
CA ASN A 221 7.03 16.34 -2.31
C ASN A 221 6.52 15.19 -1.44
N TYR A 222 7.00 15.12 -0.20
CA TYR A 222 6.71 14.01 0.69
C TYR A 222 5.80 14.44 1.84
N ALA A 223 4.90 13.53 2.25
CA ALA A 223 4.09 13.68 3.45
C ALA A 223 4.05 12.36 4.23
N PHE A 224 4.29 12.40 5.54
CA PHE A 224 4.29 11.22 6.39
C PHE A 224 3.95 11.58 7.84
N ASP A 225 3.54 10.59 8.60
CA ASP A 225 3.24 10.80 10.00
C ASP A 225 4.50 10.83 10.87
N ASN A 226 4.30 11.09 12.14
CA ASN A 226 5.34 11.10 13.16
C ASN A 226 6.06 9.74 13.33
N GLY A 227 5.40 8.61 13.07
CA GLY A 227 6.01 7.29 13.15
C GLY A 227 7.11 7.06 12.09
N VAL A 228 6.96 7.67 10.92
CA VAL A 228 7.92 7.60 9.82
C VAL A 228 9.04 8.64 9.95
N LEU A 229 8.80 9.73 10.67
CA LEU A 229 9.72 10.87 10.79
C LEU A 229 11.06 10.49 11.43
N THR A 230 12.10 10.39 10.62
CA THR A 230 13.48 10.19 11.06
C THR A 230 14.42 11.22 10.45
N LEU A 231 15.59 11.40 11.07
CA LEU A 231 16.59 12.32 10.55
C LEU A 231 17.15 11.87 9.20
N ASP A 232 17.34 10.55 9.04
CA ASP A 232 17.92 9.97 7.82
C ASP A 232 16.97 10.14 6.65
N LEU A 233 15.65 9.93 6.86
CA LEU A 233 14.63 10.13 5.84
C LEU A 233 14.56 11.61 5.42
N THR A 234 14.50 12.51 6.39
CA THR A 234 14.36 13.95 6.09
C THR A 234 15.60 14.49 5.37
N ARG A 235 16.80 14.06 5.76
CA ARG A 235 18.03 14.43 5.06
C ARG A 235 18.07 13.92 3.63
N LEU A 236 17.72 12.66 3.43
CA LEU A 236 17.66 12.08 2.08
C LEU A 236 16.74 12.89 1.16
N ILE A 237 15.55 13.30 1.64
CA ILE A 237 14.60 14.10 0.86
C ILE A 237 15.17 15.51 0.58
N GLU A 238 15.75 16.16 1.59
CA GLU A 238 16.38 17.48 1.48
C GLU A 238 17.60 17.45 0.53
N GLU A 239 18.41 16.38 0.52
CA GLU A 239 19.54 16.17 -0.39
C GLU A 239 19.13 15.97 -1.86
N ARG A 240 17.86 15.66 -2.11
CA ARG A 240 17.26 15.53 -3.46
C ARG A 240 16.51 16.80 -3.89
N ASP A 241 16.74 17.92 -3.19
CA ASP A 241 16.08 19.21 -3.45
C ASP A 241 14.55 19.14 -3.37
N LYS A 242 14.02 18.23 -2.53
CA LYS A 242 12.59 18.04 -2.29
C LYS A 242 12.21 18.44 -0.88
N HIS A 243 10.92 18.67 -0.70
CA HIS A 243 10.37 19.09 0.58
C HIS A 243 9.49 18.01 1.18
N TRP A 244 9.37 18.07 2.49
CA TRP A 244 8.55 17.15 3.26
C TRP A 244 7.67 17.89 4.26
N VAL A 245 6.52 17.28 4.59
CA VAL A 245 5.64 17.70 5.68
C VAL A 245 5.37 16.48 6.54
N SER A 246 5.55 16.63 7.85
CA SER A 246 5.26 15.60 8.83
C SER A 246 4.52 16.16 10.02
N GLU A 247 3.63 15.37 10.60
CA GLU A 247 3.16 15.62 11.96
C GLU A 247 4.28 15.30 12.96
N ILE A 248 4.33 16.03 14.06
CA ILE A 248 5.27 15.79 15.17
C ILE A 248 4.52 15.61 16.49
N GLU A 249 5.11 14.83 17.39
CA GLU A 249 4.59 14.69 18.74
C GLU A 249 4.62 16.01 19.48
N CYS A 250 3.59 16.25 20.26
CA CYS A 250 3.47 17.42 21.14
C CYS A 250 4.62 17.53 22.17
N SER A 251 5.24 16.40 22.52
CA SER A 251 6.39 16.29 23.43
C SER A 251 7.72 16.81 22.86
N ARG A 252 7.82 17.02 21.54
CA ARG A 252 9.05 17.50 20.88
C ARG A 252 9.47 18.86 21.42
N HIS A 253 10.79 19.04 21.57
CA HIS A 253 11.37 20.29 22.06
C HIS A 253 11.81 21.20 20.92
N ILE A 254 11.35 22.43 20.98
CA ILE A 254 11.74 23.53 20.09
C ILE A 254 12.47 24.63 20.88
N ASN A 255 13.34 25.37 20.22
CA ASN A 255 13.88 26.61 20.78
C ASN A 255 12.84 27.71 20.64
N TRP A 256 12.27 28.12 21.76
CA TRP A 256 11.28 29.17 21.87
C TRP A 256 11.85 30.31 22.72
N GLN A 257 12.02 31.47 22.14
CA GLN A 257 12.57 32.65 22.81
C GLN A 257 13.90 32.39 23.55
N GLY A 258 14.77 31.55 22.94
CA GLY A 258 16.09 31.20 23.53
C GLY A 258 16.09 29.99 24.48
N GLN A 259 14.92 29.45 24.82
CA GLN A 259 14.75 28.32 25.73
C GLN A 259 14.23 27.08 25.00
N TRP A 260 14.70 25.90 25.41
CA TRP A 260 14.17 24.63 24.92
C TRP A 260 12.88 24.26 25.64
N ARG A 261 11.76 24.29 24.92
CA ARG A 261 10.42 24.03 25.46
C ARG A 261 9.69 23.00 24.62
N ARG A 262 8.82 22.23 25.24
CA ARG A 262 7.92 21.31 24.53
C ARG A 262 6.93 22.10 23.68
N VAL A 263 6.55 21.52 22.54
CA VAL A 263 5.60 22.18 21.61
C VAL A 263 4.25 22.39 22.26
N ASP A 264 3.73 21.39 23.03
CA ASP A 264 2.46 21.53 23.77
C ASP A 264 2.48 22.68 24.78
N GLY A 265 3.55 22.84 25.52
CA GLY A 265 3.67 23.95 26.48
C GLY A 265 3.77 25.32 25.80
N VAL A 266 4.33 25.40 24.59
CA VAL A 266 4.33 26.63 23.78
C VAL A 266 2.92 26.90 23.23
N TRP A 267 2.24 25.88 22.76
CA TRP A 267 0.86 26.00 22.28
C TRP A 267 -0.10 26.49 23.37
N GLU A 268 -0.01 25.91 24.58
CA GLU A 268 -0.85 26.34 25.73
C GLU A 268 -0.65 27.81 26.08
N GLU A 269 0.61 28.27 26.06
CA GLU A 269 0.93 29.68 26.25
C GLU A 269 0.32 30.56 25.16
N LEU A 270 0.48 30.20 23.90
CA LEU A 270 -0.09 30.94 22.76
C LEU A 270 -1.60 30.99 22.85
N ARG A 271 -2.27 29.86 23.09
CA ARG A 271 -3.71 29.78 23.23
C ARG A 271 -4.24 30.67 24.33
N THR A 272 -3.54 30.71 25.48
CA THR A 272 -4.02 31.41 26.68
C THR A 272 -3.69 32.92 26.64
N LYS A 273 -2.48 33.28 26.18
CA LYS A 273 -2.00 34.66 26.25
C LYS A 273 -2.08 35.40 24.92
N HIS A 274 -2.09 34.66 23.80
CA HIS A 274 -1.99 35.22 22.46
C HIS A 274 -2.90 34.48 21.46
N PRO A 275 -4.20 34.28 21.76
CA PRO A 275 -5.11 33.57 20.86
C PRO A 275 -5.23 34.28 19.49
N GLU A 276 -5.04 35.60 19.42
CA GLU A 276 -5.04 36.39 18.21
C GLU A 276 -3.90 36.07 17.24
N SER A 277 -2.90 35.31 17.71
CA SER A 277 -1.80 34.81 16.86
C SER A 277 -2.23 33.67 15.91
N PHE A 278 -3.36 33.03 16.21
CA PHE A 278 -3.99 32.06 15.32
C PHE A 278 -4.88 32.76 14.33
N ARG A 279 -4.51 32.67 13.04
CA ARG A 279 -5.23 33.35 11.97
C ARG A 279 -6.09 32.37 11.18
N PRO A 280 -7.31 32.76 10.80
CA PRO A 280 -8.14 31.94 9.93
C PRO A 280 -7.54 31.87 8.54
N ILE A 281 -7.44 30.66 7.99
CA ILE A 281 -7.05 30.43 6.61
C ILE A 281 -8.02 29.41 5.98
N LYS A 282 -8.20 29.53 4.67
CA LYS A 282 -8.97 28.57 3.89
C LYS A 282 -8.02 27.69 3.10
N VAL A 283 -8.25 26.40 3.18
CA VAL A 283 -7.44 25.35 2.53
C VAL A 283 -8.35 24.50 1.65
N LYS A 284 -7.96 24.31 0.40
CA LYS A 284 -8.68 23.40 -0.51
C LYS A 284 -8.22 21.96 -0.28
N GLY A 285 -9.17 21.13 0.09
CA GLY A 285 -8.96 19.68 0.14
C GLY A 285 -8.74 19.09 -1.27
N ARG A 286 -8.31 17.84 -1.30
CA ARG A 286 -8.11 17.07 -2.54
C ARG A 286 -9.37 17.02 -3.41
N ASN A 287 -10.54 16.96 -2.80
CA ASN A 287 -11.85 16.94 -3.48
C ASN A 287 -12.35 18.31 -3.93
N GLY A 288 -11.56 19.38 -3.72
CA GLY A 288 -11.99 20.74 -4.03
C GLY A 288 -12.81 21.40 -2.92
N GLU A 289 -13.17 20.69 -1.86
CA GLU A 289 -13.83 21.26 -0.69
C GLU A 289 -12.92 22.29 0.00
N GLU A 290 -13.47 23.44 0.34
CA GLU A 290 -12.78 24.48 1.07
C GLU A 290 -13.08 24.33 2.56
N ARG A 291 -12.01 24.15 3.37
CA ARG A 291 -12.11 24.05 4.83
C ARG A 291 -11.37 25.21 5.47
N GLN A 292 -11.95 25.76 6.54
CA GLN A 292 -11.34 26.81 7.32
C GLN A 292 -10.58 26.22 8.50
N TYR A 293 -9.38 26.75 8.73
CA TYR A 293 -8.51 26.37 9.87
C TYR A 293 -8.02 27.63 10.57
N TRP A 294 -7.71 27.53 11.85
CA TRP A 294 -7.03 28.57 12.62
C TRP A 294 -5.60 28.16 12.86
N VAL A 295 -4.66 28.95 12.37
CA VAL A 295 -3.28 28.51 12.20
C VAL A 295 -2.29 29.50 12.78
N PHE A 296 -1.37 28.98 13.60
CA PHE A 296 -0.15 29.68 14.00
C PHE A 296 1.04 29.08 13.23
N THR A 297 1.94 29.93 12.74
CA THR A 297 3.16 29.47 12.07
C THR A 297 4.39 30.26 12.50
N LYS A 298 5.49 29.55 12.68
CA LYS A 298 6.79 30.14 13.00
C LYS A 298 7.95 29.25 12.56
N VAL A 299 9.05 29.86 12.12
CA VAL A 299 10.31 29.13 11.95
C VAL A 299 10.94 28.94 13.33
N VAL A 300 11.15 27.69 13.70
CA VAL A 300 11.74 27.29 14.99
C VAL A 300 12.96 26.42 14.76
N ARG A 301 13.79 26.25 15.80
CA ARG A 301 14.92 25.32 15.78
C ARG A 301 14.60 24.10 16.63
N LEU A 302 14.77 22.89 16.06
CA LEU A 302 14.70 21.61 16.75
C LEU A 302 16.12 21.06 16.98
N LYS A 303 16.36 20.33 18.08
CA LYS A 303 17.70 19.83 18.45
C LYS A 303 18.38 19.03 17.34
N ARG A 304 17.67 18.13 16.66
CA ARG A 304 18.24 17.24 15.64
C ARG A 304 17.96 17.71 14.21
N TYR A 305 16.81 18.36 13.97
CA TYR A 305 16.33 18.70 12.64
C TYR A 305 16.76 20.11 12.18
N GLY A 306 17.38 20.91 13.05
CA GLY A 306 17.79 22.26 12.71
C GLY A 306 16.62 23.26 12.62
N ARG A 307 16.69 24.20 11.68
CA ARG A 307 15.63 25.19 11.44
C ARG A 307 14.55 24.57 10.55
N LYS A 308 13.32 24.59 11.05
CA LYS A 308 12.13 24.08 10.33
C LYS A 308 10.95 25.03 10.56
N ARG A 309 9.98 25.02 9.69
CA ARG A 309 8.73 25.74 9.89
C ARG A 309 7.76 24.84 10.65
N LEU A 310 7.34 25.33 11.82
CA LEU A 310 6.25 24.75 12.61
C LEU A 310 4.93 25.43 12.22
N VAL A 311 3.89 24.63 12.02
CA VAL A 311 2.52 25.07 11.77
C VAL A 311 1.62 24.36 12.77
N ILE A 312 0.97 25.10 13.66
CA ILE A 312 -0.01 24.59 14.62
C ILE A 312 -1.40 24.85 14.04
N VAL A 313 -2.19 23.81 13.88
CA VAL A 313 -3.46 23.84 13.14
C VAL A 313 -4.62 23.44 14.05
N HIS A 314 -5.64 24.29 14.11
CA HIS A 314 -6.94 24.04 14.74
C HIS A 314 -8.05 24.02 13.70
N GLU A 315 -9.06 23.18 13.94
CA GLU A 315 -10.29 23.11 13.13
C GLU A 315 -11.39 24.04 13.67
N LYS A 316 -11.27 24.48 14.94
CA LYS A 316 -12.24 25.35 15.60
C LYS A 316 -11.66 26.72 15.91
N GLU A 317 -12.50 27.75 15.79
CA GLU A 317 -12.15 29.14 16.07
C GLU A 317 -11.79 29.39 17.54
N ASP A 318 -12.49 28.72 18.44
CA ASP A 318 -12.29 28.83 19.89
C ASP A 318 -11.05 28.05 20.38
N LEU A 319 -10.31 27.39 19.47
CA LEU A 319 -9.14 26.58 19.75
C LEU A 319 -9.42 25.47 20.82
N SER A 320 -10.65 24.96 20.87
CA SER A 320 -11.05 23.95 21.86
C SER A 320 -10.74 22.51 21.41
N ASP A 321 -10.46 22.31 20.15
CA ASP A 321 -10.04 21.03 19.58
C ASP A 321 -8.56 20.74 19.85
N THR A 322 -8.16 19.47 19.72
CA THR A 322 -6.77 19.07 19.82
C THR A 322 -6.00 19.54 18.58
N PRO A 323 -4.95 20.37 18.74
CA PRO A 323 -4.19 20.87 17.62
C PRO A 323 -3.38 19.79 16.93
N ARG A 324 -3.13 19.98 15.64
CA ARG A 324 -2.09 19.26 14.90
C ARG A 324 -0.83 20.09 14.82
N TYR A 325 0.31 19.44 15.01
CA TYR A 325 1.62 20.08 14.93
C TYR A 325 2.34 19.60 13.68
N LEU A 326 2.32 20.42 12.62
CA LEU A 326 2.99 20.11 11.37
C LEU A 326 4.37 20.75 11.31
N LEU A 327 5.32 20.01 10.75
CA LEU A 327 6.69 20.45 10.56
C LEU A 327 7.11 20.27 9.10
N THR A 328 7.88 21.23 8.57
CA THR A 328 8.43 21.15 7.22
C THR A 328 9.81 21.81 7.15
N ASP A 329 10.66 21.33 6.25
CA ASP A 329 11.94 21.98 5.86
C ASP A 329 11.71 23.20 4.97
N ALA A 330 10.59 23.26 4.26
CA ALA A 330 10.25 24.34 3.33
C ALA A 330 9.93 25.66 4.06
N LEU A 331 10.96 26.37 4.49
CA LEU A 331 10.83 27.60 5.28
C LEU A 331 10.05 28.71 4.56
N HIS A 332 10.01 28.67 3.23
CA HIS A 332 9.36 29.66 2.37
C HIS A 332 7.89 29.33 2.05
N TRP A 333 7.41 28.13 2.42
CA TRP A 333 6.02 27.76 2.17
C TRP A 333 5.06 28.49 3.12
N GLU A 334 3.94 28.93 2.57
CA GLU A 334 2.82 29.40 3.36
C GLU A 334 2.10 28.25 4.06
N SER A 335 1.39 28.56 5.14
CA SER A 335 0.67 27.55 5.93
C SER A 335 -0.38 26.79 5.10
N VAL A 336 -1.03 27.46 4.14
CA VAL A 336 -1.97 26.82 3.21
C VAL A 336 -1.27 25.66 2.46
N ARG A 337 -0.10 25.91 1.88
CA ARG A 337 0.65 24.90 1.13
C ARG A 337 1.11 23.74 2.02
N VAL A 338 1.50 24.02 3.27
CA VAL A 338 1.90 22.98 4.23
C VAL A 338 0.71 22.08 4.54
N ILE A 339 -0.45 22.65 4.86
CA ILE A 339 -1.66 21.88 5.19
C ILE A 339 -2.19 21.13 3.96
N GLU A 340 -2.19 21.75 2.78
CA GLU A 340 -2.55 21.06 1.53
C GLU A 340 -1.65 19.84 1.29
N THR A 341 -0.33 19.99 1.44
CA THR A 341 0.61 18.89 1.26
C THR A 341 0.38 17.78 2.29
N TRP A 342 0.12 18.15 3.55
CA TRP A 342 -0.23 17.21 4.60
C TRP A 342 -1.53 16.44 4.31
N ASN A 343 -2.54 17.10 3.79
CA ASN A 343 -3.81 16.45 3.45
C ASN A 343 -3.66 15.37 2.38
N TYR A 344 -2.62 15.42 1.55
CA TYR A 344 -2.28 14.39 0.59
C TYR A 344 -1.63 13.14 1.22
N ARG A 345 -1.40 13.11 2.54
CA ARG A 345 -1.03 11.88 3.26
C ARG A 345 -2.21 10.90 3.37
N TRP A 346 -3.42 11.42 3.62
CA TRP A 346 -4.63 10.61 3.77
C TRP A 346 -4.89 9.61 2.64
N PRO A 347 -4.62 9.90 1.36
CA PRO A 347 -4.71 8.92 0.29
C PRO A 347 -3.92 7.63 0.50
N ALA A 348 -2.86 7.61 1.30
CA ALA A 348 -2.16 6.37 1.62
C ALA A 348 -3.04 5.43 2.49
N GLU A 349 -3.79 5.98 3.44
CA GLU A 349 -4.75 5.21 4.25
C GLU A 349 -5.88 4.66 3.36
N VAL A 350 -6.40 5.49 2.45
CA VAL A 350 -7.41 5.07 1.45
C VAL A 350 -6.85 3.97 0.53
N PHE A 351 -5.58 4.06 0.12
CA PHE A 351 -4.91 3.00 -0.63
C PHE A 351 -4.88 1.69 0.15
N HIS A 352 -4.50 1.72 1.43
CA HIS A 352 -4.46 0.54 2.28
C HIS A 352 -5.85 -0.11 2.41
N GLU A 353 -6.88 0.69 2.68
CA GLU A 353 -8.25 0.20 2.83
C GLU A 353 -8.75 -0.47 1.56
N PHE A 354 -8.66 0.19 0.41
CA PHE A 354 -9.10 -0.38 -0.86
C PHE A 354 -8.26 -1.57 -1.30
N SER A 355 -6.95 -1.58 -1.05
CA SER A 355 -6.11 -2.74 -1.35
C SER A 355 -6.55 -3.96 -0.57
N LYS A 356 -6.92 -3.82 0.69
CA LYS A 356 -7.44 -4.90 1.54
C LYS A 356 -8.82 -5.38 1.08
N GLN A 357 -9.75 -4.45 0.86
CA GLN A 357 -11.14 -4.78 0.52
C GLN A 357 -11.30 -5.26 -0.92
N VAL A 358 -10.60 -4.66 -1.88
CA VAL A 358 -10.86 -4.84 -3.30
C VAL A 358 -9.85 -5.75 -3.99
N THR A 359 -8.55 -5.58 -3.73
CA THR A 359 -7.51 -6.30 -4.49
C THR A 359 -6.77 -7.38 -3.69
N GLY A 360 -7.36 -7.81 -2.58
CA GLY A 360 -6.91 -8.99 -1.84
C GLY A 360 -5.55 -8.85 -1.16
N PHE A 361 -5.19 -7.66 -0.72
CA PHE A 361 -3.91 -7.37 -0.08
C PHE A 361 -3.58 -8.33 1.09
N GLU A 362 -4.60 -8.74 1.86
CA GLU A 362 -4.48 -9.66 3.00
C GLU A 362 -4.65 -11.16 2.62
N SER A 363 -4.85 -11.46 1.33
CA SER A 363 -5.20 -12.81 0.87
C SER A 363 -4.01 -13.69 0.51
N ALA A 364 -2.77 -13.26 0.76
CA ALA A 364 -1.58 -14.04 0.48
C ALA A 364 -1.55 -15.34 1.30
N GLN A 365 -1.54 -16.50 0.60
CA GLN A 365 -1.42 -17.83 1.22
C GLN A 365 -0.13 -18.55 0.78
N VAL A 366 0.88 -17.78 0.35
CA VAL A 366 2.17 -18.29 -0.12
C VAL A 366 3.25 -18.06 0.93
N ARG A 367 4.24 -18.97 1.01
CA ARG A 367 5.18 -18.98 2.12
C ARG A 367 6.53 -18.35 1.81
N LYS A 368 6.98 -18.41 0.54
CA LYS A 368 8.30 -17.91 0.13
C LYS A 368 8.28 -16.40 0.04
N GLU A 369 9.36 -15.76 0.41
CA GLU A 369 9.55 -14.31 0.37
C GLU A 369 9.13 -13.70 -0.97
N GLU A 370 9.75 -14.15 -2.07
CA GLU A 370 9.45 -13.63 -3.40
C GLU A 370 7.99 -13.84 -3.81
N ALA A 371 7.38 -14.96 -3.45
CA ALA A 371 5.98 -15.22 -3.73
C ALA A 371 5.04 -14.27 -2.98
N VAL A 372 5.36 -13.96 -1.73
CA VAL A 372 4.62 -12.97 -0.93
C VAL A 372 4.78 -11.57 -1.53
N LYS A 373 6.01 -11.16 -1.86
CA LYS A 373 6.27 -9.88 -2.53
C LYS A 373 5.50 -9.76 -3.85
N ARG A 374 5.48 -10.80 -4.66
CA ARG A 374 4.72 -10.85 -5.91
C ARG A 374 3.23 -10.62 -5.68
N HIS A 375 2.66 -11.28 -4.66
CA HIS A 375 1.25 -11.08 -4.33
C HIS A 375 0.93 -9.61 -4.01
N PHE A 376 1.68 -8.99 -3.09
CA PHE A 376 1.45 -7.60 -2.70
C PHE A 376 1.64 -6.64 -3.88
N ARG A 377 2.68 -6.82 -4.67
CA ARG A 377 2.98 -5.99 -5.83
C ARG A 377 1.93 -6.13 -6.94
N LEU A 378 1.43 -7.35 -7.18
CA LEU A 378 0.31 -7.58 -8.11
C LEU A 378 -1.00 -7.00 -7.59
N SER A 379 -1.26 -7.05 -6.28
CA SER A 379 -2.41 -6.37 -5.66
C SER A 379 -2.32 -4.84 -5.85
N CYS A 380 -1.13 -4.26 -5.70
CA CYS A 380 -0.87 -2.84 -5.96
C CYS A 380 -1.14 -2.47 -7.44
N VAL A 381 -0.62 -3.26 -8.38
CA VAL A 381 -0.89 -3.09 -9.83
C VAL A 381 -2.38 -3.21 -10.11
N ALA A 382 -3.05 -4.23 -9.54
CA ALA A 382 -4.50 -4.42 -9.70
C ALA A 382 -5.30 -3.19 -9.27
N GLN A 383 -4.93 -2.57 -8.14
CA GLN A 383 -5.60 -1.35 -7.68
C GLN A 383 -5.42 -0.19 -8.66
N SER A 384 -4.22 0.02 -9.19
CA SER A 384 -3.97 1.04 -10.22
C SER A 384 -4.80 0.81 -11.49
N LEU A 385 -4.96 -0.46 -11.91
CA LEU A 385 -5.80 -0.81 -13.05
C LEU A 385 -7.28 -0.51 -12.78
N VAL A 386 -7.78 -0.85 -11.58
CA VAL A 386 -9.16 -0.52 -11.17
C VAL A 386 -9.40 0.98 -11.20
N GLN A 387 -8.47 1.80 -10.69
CA GLN A 387 -8.63 3.26 -10.71
C GLN A 387 -8.79 3.82 -12.12
N ARG A 388 -8.19 3.20 -13.12
CA ARG A 388 -8.21 3.61 -14.53
C ARG A 388 -9.37 3.01 -15.32
N ALA A 389 -10.14 2.11 -14.73
CA ALA A 389 -11.32 1.56 -15.37
C ALA A 389 -12.35 2.67 -15.65
N ALA A 390 -12.85 2.68 -16.88
CA ALA A 390 -13.92 3.59 -17.27
C ALA A 390 -15.22 3.20 -16.55
N CYS A 391 -16.00 4.18 -16.11
CA CYS A 391 -17.39 3.92 -15.72
C CYS A 391 -18.28 4.05 -16.94
N SER A 392 -18.83 2.94 -17.39
CA SER A 392 -19.88 2.94 -18.39
C SER A 392 -21.20 3.32 -17.70
N GLY A 393 -21.67 4.54 -17.97
CA GLY A 393 -22.87 5.23 -17.59
C GLY A 393 -24.02 4.54 -16.85
N GLY A 394 -24.90 5.33 -16.28
CA GLY A 394 -26.25 4.94 -15.85
C GLY A 394 -26.45 4.62 -14.36
N LYS A 395 -25.39 4.36 -13.57
CA LYS A 395 -25.54 4.21 -12.11
C LYS A 395 -24.76 5.24 -11.29
N SER A 396 -23.83 5.97 -11.88
CA SER A 396 -23.09 7.06 -11.22
C SER A 396 -24.01 8.20 -10.76
N GLU A 397 -25.05 8.49 -11.51
CA GLU A 397 -26.05 9.53 -11.20
C GLU A 397 -26.92 9.24 -9.97
N ARG A 398 -26.88 7.99 -9.45
CA ARG A 398 -27.68 7.58 -8.28
C ARG A 398 -27.00 7.86 -6.93
N PHE A 399 -25.74 8.24 -6.93
CA PHE A 399 -25.00 8.43 -5.69
C PHE A 399 -24.60 9.91 -5.54
N GLU A 400 -25.47 10.70 -4.95
CA GLU A 400 -25.24 12.12 -4.64
C GLU A 400 -23.92 12.37 -3.88
N PHE A 401 -23.46 11.41 -3.06
CA PHE A 401 -22.22 11.51 -2.33
C PHE A 401 -20.96 11.32 -3.17
N ALA A 402 -21.07 10.92 -4.43
CA ALA A 402 -19.92 10.65 -5.28
C ALA A 402 -19.44 11.89 -6.07
N ASP A 403 -20.09 13.04 -5.94
CA ASP A 403 -19.72 14.31 -6.62
C ASP A 403 -19.40 14.09 -8.11
N GLU A 404 -20.25 13.40 -8.84
CA GLU A 404 -20.04 13.03 -10.25
C GLU A 404 -18.82 12.16 -10.55
N LYS A 405 -18.04 11.78 -9.54
CA LYS A 405 -16.88 10.91 -9.70
C LYS A 405 -17.27 9.43 -9.54
N ALA A 406 -16.69 8.60 -10.39
CA ALA A 406 -16.87 7.17 -10.31
C ALA A 406 -16.24 6.60 -9.03
N THR A 407 -17.04 5.91 -8.23
CA THR A 407 -16.55 5.18 -7.05
C THR A 407 -15.72 3.94 -7.46
N VAL A 408 -14.86 3.45 -6.56
CA VAL A 408 -14.11 2.20 -6.79
C VAL A 408 -15.05 1.03 -7.08
N GLY A 409 -16.19 0.93 -6.35
CA GLY A 409 -17.20 -0.10 -6.59
C GLY A 409 -17.79 -0.06 -8.01
N GLN A 410 -18.06 1.14 -8.55
CA GLN A 410 -18.54 1.30 -9.93
C GLN A 410 -17.48 0.86 -10.95
N LYS A 411 -16.22 1.13 -10.69
CA LYS A 411 -15.09 0.71 -11.55
C LYS A 411 -14.92 -0.81 -11.54
N VAL A 412 -14.99 -1.43 -10.36
CA VAL A 412 -15.01 -2.90 -10.22
C VAL A 412 -16.20 -3.50 -10.94
N TYR A 413 -17.38 -2.89 -10.82
CA TYR A 413 -18.58 -3.34 -11.53
C TYR A 413 -18.42 -3.30 -13.07
N THR A 414 -17.72 -2.29 -13.58
CA THR A 414 -17.41 -2.23 -15.03
C THR A 414 -16.55 -3.41 -15.47
N ILE A 415 -15.50 -3.74 -14.69
CA ILE A 415 -14.63 -4.90 -14.97
C ILE A 415 -15.44 -6.21 -14.85
N ALA A 416 -16.31 -6.32 -13.85
CA ALA A 416 -17.20 -7.48 -13.69
C ALA A 416 -18.16 -7.64 -14.88
N ARG A 417 -18.67 -6.53 -15.42
CA ARG A 417 -19.52 -6.54 -16.64
C ARG A 417 -18.72 -7.01 -17.86
N GLU A 418 -17.47 -6.62 -18.01
CA GLU A 418 -16.58 -7.12 -19.06
C GLU A 418 -16.37 -8.64 -18.93
N ALA A 419 -16.11 -9.12 -17.72
CA ALA A 419 -15.96 -10.55 -17.44
C ALA A 419 -17.26 -11.31 -17.78
N LEU A 420 -18.43 -10.80 -17.39
CA LEU A 420 -19.73 -11.39 -17.73
C LEU A 420 -19.97 -11.42 -19.25
N ALA A 421 -19.59 -10.36 -19.96
CA ALA A 421 -19.68 -10.37 -21.42
C ALA A 421 -18.83 -11.48 -22.04
N GLY A 422 -17.62 -11.73 -21.51
CA GLY A 422 -16.78 -12.86 -21.90
C GLY A 422 -17.44 -14.21 -21.65
N VAL A 423 -18.10 -14.38 -20.49
CA VAL A 423 -18.86 -15.61 -20.17
C VAL A 423 -20.00 -15.82 -21.17
N LEU A 424 -20.77 -14.78 -21.50
CA LEU A 424 -21.85 -14.87 -22.44
C LEU A 424 -21.36 -15.22 -23.85
N GLN A 425 -20.28 -14.63 -24.33
CA GLN A 425 -19.66 -14.96 -25.62
C GLN A 425 -19.16 -16.41 -25.64
N PHE A 426 -18.52 -16.88 -24.58
CA PHE A 426 -18.07 -18.26 -24.46
C PHE A 426 -19.26 -19.25 -24.49
N ALA A 427 -20.31 -18.97 -23.69
CA ALA A 427 -21.54 -19.76 -23.69
C ALA A 427 -22.19 -19.80 -25.05
N GLN A 428 -22.26 -18.67 -25.77
CA GLN A 428 -22.78 -18.60 -27.14
C GLN A 428 -22.01 -19.52 -28.09
N GLY A 429 -20.67 -19.56 -27.96
CA GLY A 429 -19.83 -20.50 -28.74
C GLY A 429 -20.15 -21.95 -28.45
N LEU A 430 -20.40 -22.33 -27.19
CA LEU A 430 -20.77 -23.70 -26.81
C LEU A 430 -22.17 -24.06 -27.31
N PHE A 431 -23.14 -23.15 -27.26
CA PHE A 431 -24.48 -23.36 -27.84
C PHE A 431 -24.42 -23.55 -29.36
N ALA A 432 -23.55 -22.76 -30.06
CA ALA A 432 -23.36 -22.93 -31.51
C ALA A 432 -22.75 -24.29 -31.88
N GLN A 433 -22.04 -24.96 -30.95
CA GLN A 433 -21.53 -26.33 -31.08
C GLN A 433 -22.59 -27.39 -30.74
N GLY A 434 -23.85 -26.99 -30.45
CA GLY A 434 -24.94 -27.90 -30.14
C GLY A 434 -25.02 -28.38 -28.68
N ARG A 435 -24.27 -27.77 -27.76
CA ARG A 435 -24.33 -28.11 -26.32
C ARG A 435 -25.65 -27.62 -25.72
N THR A 436 -26.20 -28.43 -24.81
CA THR A 436 -27.38 -28.05 -24.02
C THR A 436 -27.04 -27.05 -22.93
N CYS A 437 -28.06 -26.40 -22.37
CA CYS A 437 -27.88 -25.46 -21.25
C CYS A 437 -27.17 -26.13 -20.04
N ASP A 438 -27.57 -27.35 -19.69
CA ASP A 438 -26.94 -28.09 -18.58
C ASP A 438 -25.46 -28.41 -18.86
N GLN A 439 -25.11 -28.77 -20.08
CA GLN A 439 -23.73 -28.99 -20.49
C GLN A 439 -22.91 -27.69 -20.43
N VAL A 440 -23.49 -26.55 -20.83
CA VAL A 440 -22.83 -25.23 -20.72
C VAL A 440 -22.62 -24.85 -19.25
N LEU A 441 -23.63 -25.05 -18.40
CA LEU A 441 -23.53 -24.79 -16.96
C LEU A 441 -22.48 -25.66 -16.32
N GLN A 442 -22.36 -26.93 -16.69
CA GLN A 442 -21.33 -27.84 -16.16
C GLN A 442 -19.90 -27.41 -16.54
N VAL A 443 -19.72 -26.78 -17.71
CA VAL A 443 -18.41 -26.21 -18.11
C VAL A 443 -18.11 -24.93 -17.36
N LEU A 444 -19.09 -24.04 -17.20
CA LEU A 444 -18.92 -22.75 -16.55
C LEU A 444 -18.81 -22.85 -15.02
N MET A 445 -19.54 -23.78 -14.43
CA MET A 445 -19.66 -23.97 -12.98
C MET A 445 -19.70 -25.48 -12.67
N PRO A 446 -18.57 -26.18 -12.79
CA PRO A 446 -18.53 -27.61 -12.48
C PRO A 446 -18.95 -27.84 -11.02
N ALA A 447 -19.79 -28.87 -10.78
CA ALA A 447 -20.34 -29.22 -9.48
C ALA A 447 -19.26 -29.77 -8.53
#